data_d79335f36657c1fff33d9ecddd7136f4
#
_entry.id   d79335f36657c1fff33d9ecddd7136f4
#
_cell.length_a   1.000
_cell.length_b   1.000
_cell.length_c   1.000
_cell.angle_alpha   90.00
_cell.angle_beta   90.00
_cell.angle_gamma   90.00
#
_symmetry.space_group_name_H-M   'P 1'
#
loop_
_entity.id
_entity.type
_entity.pdbx_description
1 polymer ?
#
loop_
_entity_poly.entity_id
_entity_poly.type
_entity_poly.pdbx_seq_one_letter_code
_entity_poly.pdbx_strand_id
1 'polypeptide(L)'
;MAAILGRLGLVLHPDKTRIVCLTGGSEGFDFLGFHHRMVESSKHRGRFYLQKWPSQRAMASIRAKIRDHTARQLASRELKYVVQDLNPVLRGWGAYFRHGNSGRKFVIVDSYVHERLCRLAAVKHKERLRQWSKRFDYAWVTRLGVYRLTGTVRYWKPAHALR
;
A
#
# COMPACT_ATOMS: atom_id res chain seq x y z
N MET A 1 14.00 -3.92 -30.02
CA MET A 1 12.69 -3.40 -29.56
C MET A 1 12.22 -2.20 -30.37
N ALA A 2 13.03 -1.16 -30.61
CA ALA A 2 12.67 0.01 -31.43
C ALA A 2 12.19 -0.37 -32.85
N ALA A 3 12.86 -1.33 -33.54
CA ALA A 3 12.46 -1.81 -34.85
C ALA A 3 11.06 -2.51 -34.85
N ILE A 4 10.70 -3.20 -33.79
CA ILE A 4 9.37 -3.86 -33.68
C ILE A 4 8.28 -2.79 -33.47
N LEU A 5 8.53 -1.81 -32.63
CA LEU A 5 7.59 -0.72 -32.38
C LEU A 5 7.42 0.16 -33.63
N GLY A 6 8.51 0.42 -34.37
CA GLY A 6 8.46 1.15 -35.67
C GLY A 6 7.54 0.48 -36.69
N ARG A 7 7.49 -0.88 -36.73
CA ARG A 7 6.56 -1.62 -37.59
C ARG A 7 5.07 -1.40 -37.21
N LEU A 8 4.81 -1.05 -35.96
CA LEU A 8 3.48 -0.74 -35.45
C LEU A 8 3.15 0.77 -35.48
N GLY A 9 4.01 1.57 -36.10
CA GLY A 9 3.86 3.04 -36.13
C GLY A 9 4.07 3.72 -34.77
N LEU A 10 4.70 3.02 -33.81
CA LEU A 10 4.95 3.53 -32.46
C LEU A 10 6.40 4.02 -32.33
N VAL A 11 6.56 5.21 -31.79
CA VAL A 11 7.88 5.81 -31.53
C VAL A 11 8.12 5.87 -30.03
N LEU A 12 9.28 5.40 -29.60
CA LEU A 12 9.72 5.54 -28.21
C LEU A 12 10.05 7.00 -27.90
N HIS A 13 9.47 7.55 -26.85
CA HIS A 13 9.81 8.89 -26.40
C HIS A 13 11.17 8.88 -25.70
N PRO A 14 12.19 9.62 -26.19
CA PRO A 14 13.57 9.52 -25.69
C PRO A 14 13.68 9.83 -24.20
N ASP A 15 13.04 10.89 -23.73
CA ASP A 15 13.12 11.31 -22.31
C ASP A 15 12.29 10.45 -21.34
N LYS A 16 11.34 9.67 -21.87
CA LYS A 16 10.45 8.80 -21.05
C LYS A 16 10.84 7.33 -21.12
N THR A 17 11.78 6.98 -22.00
CA THR A 17 12.24 5.61 -22.19
C THR A 17 13.61 5.44 -21.55
N ARG A 18 13.68 4.52 -20.59
CA ARG A 18 14.89 4.25 -19.83
C ARG A 18 15.14 2.75 -19.77
N ILE A 19 16.38 2.33 -19.99
CA ILE A 19 16.83 0.97 -19.71
C ILE A 19 17.24 0.91 -18.24
N VAL A 20 16.70 -0.05 -17.50
CA VAL A 20 16.98 -0.27 -16.07
C VAL A 20 17.72 -1.59 -15.91
N CYS A 21 18.88 -1.57 -15.28
CA CYS A 21 19.64 -2.76 -14.94
C CYS A 21 19.14 -3.34 -13.61
N LEU A 22 18.58 -4.54 -13.65
CA LEU A 22 18.08 -5.20 -12.44
C LEU A 22 19.12 -6.08 -11.76
N THR A 23 20.30 -6.29 -12.37
CA THR A 23 21.34 -7.16 -11.86
C THR A 23 21.82 -6.68 -10.47
N GLY A 24 21.94 -7.61 -9.52
CA GLY A 24 22.39 -7.30 -8.18
C GLY A 24 21.44 -6.45 -7.32
N GLY A 25 20.25 -6.07 -7.84
CA GLY A 25 19.27 -5.31 -7.08
C GLY A 25 19.65 -3.87 -6.78
N SER A 26 20.58 -3.27 -7.55
CA SER A 26 20.96 -1.86 -7.39
C SER A 26 19.86 -0.92 -7.81
N GLU A 27 19.16 -1.25 -8.89
CA GLU A 27 18.09 -0.44 -9.47
C GLU A 27 16.74 -1.14 -9.40
N GLY A 28 15.67 -0.35 -9.59
CA GLY A 28 14.30 -0.81 -9.73
C GLY A 28 13.51 0.15 -10.62
N PHE A 29 12.29 -0.25 -10.98
CA PHE A 29 11.40 0.58 -11.77
C PHE A 29 9.97 0.48 -11.28
N ASP A 30 9.19 1.53 -11.55
CA ASP A 30 7.77 1.57 -11.26
C ASP A 30 6.96 1.22 -12.51
N PHE A 31 6.05 0.25 -12.36
CA PHE A 31 5.14 -0.15 -13.42
C PHE A 31 3.77 -0.49 -12.82
N LEU A 32 2.71 0.06 -13.39
CA LEU A 32 1.33 -0.13 -12.93
C LEU A 32 1.16 0.05 -11.41
N GLY A 33 1.81 1.07 -10.85
CA GLY A 33 1.73 1.37 -9.41
C GLY A 33 2.57 0.46 -8.51
N PHE A 34 3.20 -0.59 -9.04
CA PHE A 34 4.16 -1.41 -8.33
C PHE A 34 5.59 -0.94 -8.58
N HIS A 35 6.40 -0.96 -7.54
CA HIS A 35 7.86 -0.89 -7.65
C HIS A 35 8.41 -2.29 -7.80
N HIS A 36 9.18 -2.52 -8.86
CA HIS A 36 9.84 -3.79 -9.18
C HIS A 36 11.33 -3.67 -8.91
N ARG A 37 11.91 -4.62 -8.16
CA ARG A 37 13.34 -4.66 -7.85
C ARG A 37 13.79 -6.07 -7.56
N MET A 38 15.02 -6.41 -7.94
CA MET A 38 15.67 -7.63 -7.48
C MET A 38 16.09 -7.47 -6.01
N VAL A 39 15.74 -8.45 -5.18
CA VAL A 39 16.08 -8.46 -3.76
C VAL A 39 16.76 -9.76 -3.43
N GLU A 40 17.88 -9.66 -2.70
CA GLU A 40 18.62 -10.84 -2.23
C GLU A 40 17.78 -11.66 -1.25
N SER A 41 17.83 -12.97 -1.38
CA SER A 41 17.14 -13.89 -0.49
C SER A 41 17.75 -13.84 0.93
N SER A 42 16.92 -13.67 1.94
CA SER A 42 17.35 -13.79 3.33
C SER A 42 17.80 -15.21 3.72
N LYS A 43 17.37 -16.22 2.98
CA LYS A 43 17.68 -17.64 3.24
C LYS A 43 18.87 -18.17 2.43
N HIS A 44 19.11 -17.57 1.25
CA HIS A 44 20.12 -18.06 0.30
C HIS A 44 20.94 -16.87 -0.20
N ARG A 45 22.08 -16.63 0.42
CA ARG A 45 23.04 -15.58 0.04
C ARG A 45 23.43 -15.72 -1.45
N GLY A 46 23.49 -14.61 -2.16
CA GLY A 46 23.81 -14.55 -3.59
C GLY A 46 22.65 -14.87 -4.52
N ARG A 47 21.47 -15.30 -4.02
CA ARG A 47 20.29 -15.53 -4.85
C ARG A 47 19.37 -14.33 -4.80
N PHE A 48 19.05 -13.77 -5.97
CA PHE A 48 18.17 -12.63 -6.13
C PHE A 48 16.83 -13.06 -6.72
N TYR A 49 15.74 -12.44 -6.23
CA TYR A 49 14.38 -12.67 -6.70
C TYR A 49 13.73 -11.34 -7.03
N LEU A 50 13.01 -11.30 -8.15
CA LEU A 50 12.20 -10.13 -8.49
C LEU A 50 11.05 -10.00 -7.50
N GLN A 51 11.06 -8.93 -6.72
CA GLN A 51 9.97 -8.57 -5.84
C GLN A 51 9.23 -7.35 -6.39
N LYS A 52 7.93 -7.27 -6.07
CA LYS A 52 7.10 -6.11 -6.41
C LYS A 52 6.25 -5.72 -5.21
N TRP A 53 6.19 -4.43 -4.92
CA TRP A 53 5.38 -3.85 -3.85
C TRP A 53 4.82 -2.50 -4.26
N PRO A 54 3.82 -1.93 -3.55
CA PRO A 54 3.28 -0.60 -3.88
C PRO A 54 4.38 0.45 -3.99
N SER A 55 4.40 1.17 -5.11
CA SER A 55 5.37 2.25 -5.37
C SER A 55 5.17 3.42 -4.39
N GLN A 56 6.14 4.33 -4.32
CA GLN A 56 6.02 5.54 -3.49
C GLN A 56 4.80 6.37 -3.90
N ARG A 57 4.52 6.48 -5.19
CA ARG A 57 3.35 7.17 -5.73
C ARG A 57 2.04 6.52 -5.28
N ALA A 58 1.96 5.19 -5.31
CA ALA A 58 0.80 4.44 -4.83
C ALA A 58 0.59 4.63 -3.32
N MET A 59 1.68 4.63 -2.53
CA MET A 59 1.63 4.89 -1.09
C MET A 59 1.22 6.33 -0.76
N ALA A 60 1.67 7.32 -1.53
CA ALA A 60 1.24 8.70 -1.38
C ALA A 60 -0.24 8.88 -1.69
N SER A 61 -0.72 8.25 -2.78
CA SER A 61 -2.13 8.28 -3.19
C SER A 61 -3.06 7.70 -2.13
N ILE A 62 -2.76 6.51 -1.58
CA ILE A 62 -3.61 5.93 -0.54
C ILE A 62 -3.60 6.77 0.75
N ARG A 63 -2.45 7.34 1.14
CA ARG A 63 -2.38 8.24 2.29
C ARG A 63 -3.21 9.51 2.10
N ALA A 64 -3.22 10.07 0.89
CA ALA A 64 -4.07 11.22 0.57
C ALA A 64 -5.55 10.85 0.74
N LYS A 65 -6.01 9.75 0.13
CA LYS A 65 -7.40 9.27 0.28
C LYS A 65 -7.79 9.04 1.74
N ILE A 66 -6.91 8.41 2.54
CA ILE A 66 -7.15 8.21 3.97
C ILE A 66 -7.29 9.56 4.69
N ARG A 67 -6.44 10.55 4.37
CA ARG A 67 -6.55 11.90 4.95
C ARG A 67 -7.88 12.56 4.63
N ASP A 68 -8.34 12.45 3.40
CA ASP A 68 -9.60 13.05 2.95
C ASP A 68 -10.79 12.42 3.68
N HIS A 69 -10.82 11.07 3.80
CA HIS A 69 -11.85 10.34 4.55
C HIS A 69 -11.74 10.48 6.08
N THR A 70 -10.67 11.05 6.60
CA THR A 70 -10.45 11.29 8.03
C THR A 70 -10.10 12.76 8.32
N ALA A 71 -10.63 13.65 7.51
CA ALA A 71 -10.39 15.08 7.66
C ALA A 71 -11.05 15.60 8.94
N ARG A 72 -10.44 16.65 9.56
CA ARG A 72 -10.90 17.22 10.83
C ARG A 72 -12.37 17.67 10.81
N GLN A 73 -12.85 18.16 9.68
CA GLN A 73 -14.24 18.57 9.50
C GLN A 73 -15.25 17.42 9.65
N LEU A 74 -14.81 16.17 9.54
CA LEU A 74 -15.64 14.98 9.76
C LEU A 74 -15.77 14.61 11.24
N ALA A 75 -15.17 15.35 12.16
CA ALA A 75 -15.25 15.06 13.60
C ALA A 75 -16.67 15.17 14.17
N SER A 76 -17.57 15.89 13.53
CA SER A 76 -19.00 15.95 13.88
C SER A 76 -19.75 14.67 13.54
N ARG A 77 -19.30 13.89 12.53
CA ARG A 77 -19.91 12.63 12.15
C ARG A 77 -19.59 11.51 13.15
N GLU A 78 -20.41 10.48 13.18
CA GLU A 78 -20.08 9.27 13.92
C GLU A 78 -18.92 8.51 13.23
N LEU A 79 -17.96 8.06 14.01
CA LEU A 79 -16.77 7.36 13.51
C LEU A 79 -17.12 6.09 12.72
N LYS A 80 -18.23 5.44 13.07
CA LYS A 80 -18.74 4.27 12.34
C LYS A 80 -18.99 4.59 10.87
N TYR A 81 -19.60 5.72 10.55
CA TYR A 81 -19.87 6.13 9.17
C TYR A 81 -18.58 6.54 8.45
N VAL A 82 -17.65 7.20 9.15
CA VAL A 82 -16.32 7.51 8.59
C VAL A 82 -15.59 6.21 8.18
N VAL A 83 -15.67 5.17 9.00
CA VAL A 83 -15.06 3.87 8.71
C VAL A 83 -15.80 3.16 7.57
N GLN A 84 -17.12 3.25 7.50
CA GLN A 84 -17.90 2.69 6.39
C GLN A 84 -17.50 3.31 5.04
N ASP A 85 -17.27 4.62 5.00
CA ASP A 85 -16.84 5.32 3.78
C ASP A 85 -15.36 5.03 3.43
N LEU A 86 -14.51 4.77 4.42
CA LEU A 86 -13.10 4.46 4.24
C LEU A 86 -12.85 3.01 3.77
N ASN A 87 -13.64 2.06 4.26
CA ASN A 87 -13.44 0.63 4.01
C ASN A 87 -13.43 0.24 2.52
N PRO A 88 -14.31 0.75 1.63
CA PRO A 88 -14.25 0.48 0.19
C PRO A 88 -12.91 0.90 -0.43
N VAL A 89 -12.36 2.04 -0.01
CA VAL A 89 -11.06 2.55 -0.48
C VAL A 89 -9.94 1.60 -0.07
N LEU A 90 -9.92 1.16 1.19
CA LEU A 90 -8.92 0.21 1.70
C LEU A 90 -9.04 -1.14 1.01
N ARG A 91 -10.26 -1.66 0.84
CA ARG A 91 -10.52 -2.94 0.15
C ARG A 91 -10.08 -2.90 -1.31
N GLY A 92 -10.45 -1.86 -2.06
CA GLY A 92 -10.07 -1.71 -3.46
C GLY A 92 -8.56 -1.62 -3.64
N TRP A 93 -7.89 -0.78 -2.84
CA TRP A 93 -6.44 -0.66 -2.87
C TRP A 93 -5.74 -1.96 -2.43
N GLY A 94 -6.20 -2.58 -1.36
CA GLY A 94 -5.68 -3.84 -0.87
C GLY A 94 -5.85 -4.99 -1.86
N ALA A 95 -7.02 -5.10 -2.50
CA ALA A 95 -7.29 -6.12 -3.52
C ALA A 95 -6.34 -6.01 -4.72
N TYR A 96 -5.98 -4.78 -5.13
CA TYR A 96 -5.03 -4.55 -6.21
C TYR A 96 -3.60 -4.97 -5.82
N PHE A 97 -3.14 -4.55 -4.64
CA PHE A 97 -1.75 -4.73 -4.23
C PHE A 97 -1.45 -6.04 -3.50
N ARG A 98 -2.46 -6.84 -3.13
CA ARG A 98 -2.26 -8.11 -2.39
C ARG A 98 -1.47 -9.18 -3.14
N HIS A 99 -1.33 -9.07 -4.46
CA HIS A 99 -0.60 -9.99 -5.32
C HIS A 99 0.90 -9.68 -5.45
N GLY A 100 1.43 -8.83 -4.58
CA GLY A 100 2.84 -8.46 -4.50
C GLY A 100 3.45 -8.77 -3.14
N ASN A 101 4.74 -8.41 -2.96
CA ASN A 101 5.44 -8.48 -1.68
C ASN A 101 5.04 -7.30 -0.77
N SER A 102 3.73 -7.09 -0.59
CA SER A 102 3.15 -5.87 -0.04
C SER A 102 3.01 -5.88 1.49
N GLY A 103 3.38 -6.97 2.18
CA GLY A 103 3.13 -7.14 3.62
C GLY A 103 3.61 -5.97 4.47
N ARG A 104 4.87 -5.53 4.30
CA ARG A 104 5.43 -4.36 5.02
C ARG A 104 4.67 -3.06 4.70
N LYS A 105 4.25 -2.87 3.44
CA LYS A 105 3.49 -1.68 3.02
C LYS A 105 2.08 -1.69 3.60
N PHE A 106 1.45 -2.85 3.72
CA PHE A 106 0.13 -3.02 4.34
C PHE A 106 0.17 -2.65 5.82
N VAL A 107 1.17 -3.11 6.57
CA VAL A 107 1.37 -2.70 7.98
C VAL A 107 1.49 -1.18 8.10
N ILE A 108 2.25 -0.53 7.22
CA ILE A 108 2.41 0.93 7.23
C ILE A 108 1.08 1.64 6.96
N VAL A 109 0.26 1.13 6.04
CA VAL A 109 -1.06 1.72 5.75
C VAL A 109 -2.03 1.50 6.92
N ASP A 110 -2.09 0.30 7.48
CA ASP A 110 -2.94 0.01 8.66
C ASP A 110 -2.56 0.89 9.86
N SER A 111 -1.27 1.08 10.13
CA SER A 111 -0.78 1.97 11.19
C SER A 111 -1.19 3.43 10.92
N TYR A 112 -1.10 3.86 9.66
CA TYR A 112 -1.51 5.20 9.28
C TYR A 112 -3.02 5.43 9.43
N VAL A 113 -3.84 4.44 9.06
CA VAL A 113 -5.30 4.48 9.28
C VAL A 113 -5.61 4.59 10.76
N HIS A 114 -4.98 3.77 11.59
CA HIS A 114 -5.13 3.84 13.04
C HIS A 114 -4.79 5.23 13.59
N GLU A 115 -3.63 5.77 13.24
CA GLU A 115 -3.20 7.12 13.66
C GLU A 115 -4.22 8.20 13.27
N ARG A 116 -4.73 8.14 12.02
CA ARG A 116 -5.70 9.11 11.52
C ARG A 116 -7.04 9.05 12.25
N LEU A 117 -7.55 7.85 12.50
CA LEU A 117 -8.80 7.65 13.24
C LEU A 117 -8.67 8.09 14.71
N CYS A 118 -7.52 7.80 15.34
CA CYS A 118 -7.26 8.28 16.70
C CYS A 118 -7.23 9.81 16.79
N ARG A 119 -6.59 10.47 15.83
CA ARG A 119 -6.57 11.95 15.75
C ARG A 119 -7.98 12.52 15.57
N LEU A 120 -8.79 11.87 14.71
CA LEU A 120 -10.18 12.30 14.49
C LEU A 120 -11.02 12.11 15.76
N ALA A 121 -10.86 10.97 16.45
CA ALA A 121 -11.53 10.68 17.71
C ALA A 121 -11.13 11.68 18.81
N ALA A 122 -9.85 12.01 18.92
CA ALA A 122 -9.36 13.00 19.87
C ALA A 122 -9.97 14.39 19.63
N VAL A 123 -10.08 14.80 18.38
CA VAL A 123 -10.77 16.07 18.03
C VAL A 123 -12.25 16.00 18.40
N LYS A 124 -12.94 14.90 18.08
CA LYS A 124 -14.35 14.69 18.41
C LYS A 124 -14.64 14.79 19.91
N HIS A 125 -13.78 14.19 20.72
CA HIS A 125 -13.94 14.14 22.19
C HIS A 125 -13.23 15.29 22.92
N LYS A 126 -12.66 16.26 22.20
CA LYS A 126 -11.90 17.42 22.77
C LYS A 126 -10.76 16.97 23.69
N GLU A 127 -10.15 15.81 23.40
CA GLU A 127 -9.08 15.24 24.22
C GLU A 127 -7.70 15.72 23.77
N ARG A 128 -6.76 15.79 24.74
CA ARG A 128 -5.35 16.07 24.41
C ARG A 128 -4.72 14.86 23.73
N LEU A 129 -4.09 15.06 22.58
CA LEU A 129 -3.44 14.02 21.76
C LEU A 129 -2.44 13.13 22.53
N ARG A 130 -1.88 13.60 23.64
CA ARG A 130 -0.87 12.88 24.44
C ARG A 130 -1.40 11.60 25.10
N GLN A 131 -2.71 11.44 25.29
CA GLN A 131 -3.32 10.29 25.99
C GLN A 131 -4.09 9.34 25.07
N TRP A 132 -4.16 9.63 23.77
CA TRP A 132 -4.98 8.89 22.83
C TRP A 132 -4.56 7.43 22.63
N SER A 133 -3.24 7.12 22.70
CA SER A 133 -2.72 5.77 22.48
C SER A 133 -3.19 4.75 23.54
N LYS A 134 -3.52 5.22 24.75
CA LYS A 134 -4.06 4.37 25.81
C LYS A 134 -5.55 4.06 25.64
N ARG A 135 -6.31 5.01 25.07
CA ARG A 135 -7.77 4.89 24.93
C ARG A 135 -8.20 4.31 23.58
N PHE A 136 -7.46 4.62 22.54
CA PHE A 136 -7.76 4.22 21.14
C PHE A 136 -6.71 3.22 20.65
N ASP A 137 -6.69 2.04 21.23
CA ASP A 137 -5.80 0.95 20.86
C ASP A 137 -6.24 0.25 19.56
N TYR A 138 -5.47 -0.75 19.11
CA TYR A 138 -5.83 -1.54 17.92
C TYR A 138 -7.14 -2.33 18.10
N ALA A 139 -7.49 -2.73 19.33
CA ALA A 139 -8.75 -3.40 19.62
C ALA A 139 -9.94 -2.46 19.40
N TRP A 140 -9.80 -1.18 19.75
CA TRP A 140 -10.80 -0.16 19.47
C TRP A 140 -11.05 0.02 17.98
N VAL A 141 -9.98 0.11 17.13
CA VAL A 141 -10.12 0.20 15.68
C VAL A 141 -10.80 -1.04 15.10
N THR A 142 -10.51 -2.22 15.64
CA THR A 142 -11.16 -3.47 15.24
C THR A 142 -12.66 -3.44 15.58
N ARG A 143 -13.04 -2.95 16.77
CA ARG A 143 -14.45 -2.77 17.14
C ARG A 143 -15.19 -1.79 16.26
N LEU A 144 -14.51 -0.78 15.70
CA LEU A 144 -15.10 0.13 14.72
C LEU A 144 -15.35 -0.52 13.36
N GLY A 145 -14.85 -1.73 13.12
CA GLY A 145 -15.02 -2.46 11.88
C GLY A 145 -14.13 -1.99 10.74
N VAL A 146 -12.96 -1.43 11.06
CA VAL A 146 -11.97 -1.00 10.04
C VAL A 146 -11.42 -2.23 9.31
N TYR A 147 -11.42 -2.16 7.98
CA TYR A 147 -10.82 -3.19 7.14
C TYR A 147 -9.30 -3.18 7.28
N ARG A 148 -8.71 -4.32 7.66
CA ARG A 148 -7.26 -4.50 7.79
C ARG A 148 -6.68 -5.06 6.51
N LEU A 149 -5.59 -4.48 6.06
CA LEU A 149 -4.80 -4.94 4.91
C LEU A 149 -3.82 -6.05 5.32
N THR A 150 -3.27 -5.95 6.52
CA THR A 150 -2.33 -6.94 7.07
C THR A 150 -2.97 -8.33 7.10
N GLY A 151 -2.24 -9.32 6.56
CA GLY A 151 -2.72 -10.70 6.43
C GLY A 151 -3.47 -11.01 5.14
N THR A 152 -3.76 -10.00 4.29
CA THR A 152 -4.51 -10.23 3.02
C THR A 152 -3.61 -10.49 1.81
N VAL A 153 -2.28 -10.46 1.96
CA VAL A 153 -1.33 -10.72 0.89
C VAL A 153 -1.48 -12.16 0.38
N ARG A 154 -1.53 -12.30 -0.93
CA ARG A 154 -1.59 -13.59 -1.61
C ARG A 154 -0.33 -13.77 -2.43
N TYR A 155 0.51 -14.71 -2.03
CA TYR A 155 1.67 -15.13 -2.82
C TYR A 155 1.22 -16.09 -3.91
N TRP A 156 1.75 -15.90 -5.11
CA TRP A 156 1.56 -16.87 -6.18
C TRP A 156 2.21 -18.20 -5.78
N LYS A 157 1.43 -19.28 -5.84
CA LYS A 157 1.94 -20.65 -5.68
C LYS A 157 2.01 -21.25 -7.07
N PRO A 158 3.18 -21.78 -7.53
CA PRO A 158 3.24 -22.48 -8.79
C PRO A 158 2.33 -23.72 -8.75
N ALA A 159 1.69 -24.04 -9.88
CA ALA A 159 0.71 -25.14 -9.98
C ALA A 159 1.27 -26.51 -9.53
N HIS A 160 2.57 -26.70 -9.57
CA HIS A 160 3.25 -27.93 -9.12
C HIS A 160 3.43 -28.03 -7.58
N ALA A 161 3.05 -27.04 -6.81
CA ALA A 161 3.12 -27.09 -5.33
C ALA A 161 1.83 -27.67 -4.69
N LEU A 162 0.92 -28.22 -5.49
CA LEU A 162 -0.33 -28.85 -5.06
C LEU A 162 -0.26 -30.39 -5.14
N ARG A 163 0.91 -30.98 -4.91
CA ARG A 163 1.06 -32.41 -4.65
C ARG A 163 1.51 -32.65 -3.23
#